data_d906cc5593eef2a0a412147629a148ac
#
_entry.id   d906cc5593eef2a0a412147629a148ac
#
_cell.length_a   1.000
_cell.length_b   1.000
_cell.length_c   1.000
_cell.angle_alpha   90.00
_cell.angle_beta   90.00
_cell.angle_gamma   90.00
#
_symmetry.space_group_name_H-M   'P 1'
#
loop_
_entity.id
_entity.type
_entity.pdbx_description
1 polymer ?
#
loop_
_entity_poly.entity_id
_entity_poly.type
_entity_poly.pdbx_seq_one_letter_code
_entity_poly.pdbx_strand_id
1 'polypeptide(L)'
;IMLKIKSDRDGNDAATIDPWEAAYYENLVLKKNFNLDSEEVKKYFEFNNVTKGLFTIYQTLFNIRFREIKHPSVWHEDVLMYEVFDASTEELIGRFYLDMFPRANKYGHAAAFSVTIGKMTSNGYQKPATALVCNFPKPSDLEPSLLSHDNVETYFHEFGHLVHGVLTK
;
A
#
# COMPACT_ATOMS: atom_id res chain seq x y z
N ILE A 1 -27.63 -4.90 13.04
CA ILE A 1 -26.69 -5.25 14.12
C ILE A 1 -26.01 -4.00 14.66
N MET A 2 -25.35 -3.18 13.83
CA MET A 2 -24.68 -1.92 14.26
C MET A 2 -25.62 -0.97 15.00
N LEU A 3 -26.82 -0.71 14.47
CA LEU A 3 -27.83 0.14 15.15
C LEU A 3 -28.19 -0.37 16.55
N LYS A 4 -28.30 -1.69 16.72
CA LYS A 4 -28.57 -2.28 18.04
C LYS A 4 -27.41 -2.04 19.02
N ILE A 5 -26.16 -2.18 18.55
CA ILE A 5 -24.98 -1.92 19.37
C ILE A 5 -24.92 -0.43 19.76
N LYS A 6 -25.27 0.47 18.84
CA LYS A 6 -25.34 1.91 19.12
C LYS A 6 -26.43 2.23 20.15
N SER A 7 -27.63 1.69 19.98
CA SER A 7 -28.75 1.85 20.90
C SER A 7 -28.43 1.32 22.30
N ASP A 8 -27.85 0.11 22.40
CA ASP A 8 -27.46 -0.51 23.67
C ASP A 8 -26.41 0.33 24.44
N ARG A 9 -25.53 1.05 23.70
CA ARG A 9 -24.44 1.86 24.26
C ARG A 9 -24.89 3.26 24.68
N ASP A 10 -25.62 3.94 23.80
CA ASP A 10 -25.95 5.36 23.96
C ASP A 10 -27.26 5.56 24.76
N GLY A 11 -27.96 4.47 25.10
CA GLY A 11 -29.20 4.50 25.87
C GLY A 11 -30.38 5.12 25.14
N ASN A 12 -30.30 5.30 23.81
CA ASN A 12 -31.32 5.88 22.96
C ASN A 12 -31.68 4.92 21.82
N ASP A 13 -32.91 5.02 21.33
CA ASP A 13 -33.31 4.36 20.07
C ASP A 13 -32.61 5.03 18.89
N ALA A 14 -31.35 4.63 18.63
CA ALA A 14 -30.55 5.13 17.52
C ALA A 14 -31.19 4.70 16.19
N ALA A 15 -31.74 5.67 15.45
CA ALA A 15 -32.41 5.42 14.18
C ALA A 15 -31.42 5.28 12.99
N THR A 16 -30.20 5.83 13.12
CA THR A 16 -29.20 5.90 12.05
C THR A 16 -27.78 5.69 12.56
N ILE A 17 -26.91 5.24 11.66
CA ILE A 17 -25.45 5.27 11.81
C ILE A 17 -24.95 6.33 10.84
N ASP A 18 -24.24 7.32 11.34
CA ASP A 18 -23.64 8.34 10.48
C ASP A 18 -22.38 7.78 9.75
N PRO A 19 -22.05 8.30 8.56
CA PRO A 19 -20.91 7.78 7.78
C PRO A 19 -19.59 7.75 8.56
N TRP A 20 -19.34 8.73 9.43
CA TRP A 20 -18.11 8.79 10.25
C TRP A 20 -18.11 7.82 11.43
N GLU A 21 -19.26 7.26 11.80
CA GLU A 21 -19.39 6.25 12.87
C GLU A 21 -19.30 4.81 12.35
N ALA A 22 -19.52 4.60 11.05
CA ALA A 22 -19.70 3.28 10.46
C ALA A 22 -18.53 2.33 10.78
N ALA A 23 -17.30 2.76 10.53
CA ALA A 23 -16.10 1.95 10.80
C ALA A 23 -15.94 1.57 12.28
N TYR A 24 -16.31 2.48 13.20
CA TYR A 24 -16.28 2.21 14.63
C TYR A 24 -17.29 1.11 15.03
N TYR A 25 -18.54 1.22 14.58
CA TYR A 25 -19.57 0.22 14.91
C TYR A 25 -19.33 -1.11 14.18
N GLU A 26 -18.73 -1.09 12.99
CA GLU A 26 -18.28 -2.29 12.29
C GLU A 26 -17.24 -3.05 13.10
N ASN A 27 -16.22 -2.37 13.63
CA ASN A 27 -15.22 -2.99 14.50
C ASN A 27 -15.86 -3.57 15.77
N LEU A 28 -16.84 -2.89 16.37
CA LEU A 28 -17.57 -3.44 17.52
C LEU A 28 -18.38 -4.70 17.17
N VAL A 29 -18.96 -4.77 15.97
CA VAL A 29 -19.64 -5.96 15.46
C VAL A 29 -18.65 -7.13 15.30
N LEU A 30 -17.48 -6.87 14.70
CA LEU A 30 -16.43 -7.87 14.52
C LEU A 30 -15.94 -8.39 15.88
N LYS A 31 -15.69 -7.49 16.82
CA LYS A 31 -15.27 -7.85 18.18
C LYS A 31 -16.32 -8.67 18.92
N LYS A 32 -17.60 -8.28 18.84
CA LYS A 32 -18.71 -8.95 19.55
C LYS A 32 -19.04 -10.32 18.98
N ASN A 33 -19.07 -10.45 17.65
CA ASN A 33 -19.56 -11.65 16.97
C ASN A 33 -18.46 -12.65 16.65
N PHE A 34 -17.22 -12.17 16.42
CA PHE A 34 -16.11 -13.00 15.94
C PHE A 34 -14.90 -12.96 16.88
N ASN A 35 -14.97 -12.21 17.97
CA ASN A 35 -13.84 -11.96 18.87
C ASN A 35 -12.60 -11.40 18.13
N LEU A 36 -12.84 -10.65 17.05
CA LEU A 36 -11.81 -10.04 16.21
C LEU A 36 -11.67 -8.56 16.58
N ASP A 37 -10.50 -8.18 17.06
CA ASP A 37 -10.15 -6.80 17.33
C ASP A 37 -9.19 -6.30 16.24
N SER A 38 -9.64 -5.36 15.40
CA SER A 38 -8.84 -4.83 14.29
C SER A 38 -7.55 -4.16 14.77
N GLU A 39 -7.53 -3.60 15.98
CA GLU A 39 -6.32 -2.99 16.56
C GLU A 39 -5.28 -4.06 16.96
N GLU A 40 -5.73 -5.23 17.43
CA GLU A 40 -4.82 -6.36 17.69
C GLU A 40 -4.28 -6.95 16.38
N VAL A 41 -5.11 -7.01 15.33
CA VAL A 41 -4.72 -7.54 14.01
C VAL A 41 -3.63 -6.67 13.36
N LYS A 42 -3.70 -5.34 13.50
CA LYS A 42 -2.68 -4.41 12.97
C LYS A 42 -1.26 -4.74 13.46
N LYS A 43 -1.09 -5.28 14.65
CA LYS A 43 0.21 -5.61 15.23
C LYS A 43 1.00 -6.65 14.43
N TYR A 44 0.32 -7.44 13.60
CA TYR A 44 0.93 -8.42 12.70
C TYR A 44 1.37 -7.81 11.36
N PHE A 45 0.94 -6.60 11.05
CA PHE A 45 1.12 -5.94 9.76
C PHE A 45 1.97 -4.67 9.87
N GLU A 46 3.17 -4.81 10.44
CA GLU A 46 4.18 -3.74 10.38
C GLU A 46 4.61 -3.51 8.94
N PHE A 47 4.65 -2.23 8.51
CA PHE A 47 4.85 -1.81 7.12
C PHE A 47 6.08 -2.44 6.45
N ASN A 48 7.23 -2.44 7.12
CA ASN A 48 8.45 -2.99 6.52
C ASN A 48 8.36 -4.51 6.36
N ASN A 49 7.70 -5.21 7.28
CA ASN A 49 7.50 -6.65 7.20
C ASN A 49 6.51 -7.01 6.09
N VAL A 50 5.42 -6.24 5.95
CA VAL A 50 4.46 -6.39 4.85
C VAL A 50 5.15 -6.13 3.51
N THR A 51 5.96 -5.08 3.40
CA THR A 51 6.72 -4.76 2.18
C THR A 51 7.70 -5.87 1.81
N LYS A 52 8.44 -6.42 2.78
CA LYS A 52 9.34 -7.57 2.54
C LYS A 52 8.58 -8.81 2.05
N GLY A 53 7.45 -9.11 2.68
CA GLY A 53 6.59 -10.23 2.27
C GLY A 53 6.05 -10.03 0.85
N LEU A 54 5.51 -8.86 0.56
CA LEU A 54 5.02 -8.47 -0.76
C LEU A 54 6.14 -8.60 -1.81
N PHE A 55 7.33 -8.06 -1.56
CA PHE A 55 8.46 -8.18 -2.48
C PHE A 55 8.85 -9.63 -2.72
N THR A 56 8.89 -10.45 -1.68
CA THR A 56 9.21 -11.88 -1.81
C THR A 56 8.22 -12.59 -2.72
N ILE A 57 6.92 -12.34 -2.54
CA ILE A 57 5.86 -12.95 -3.36
C ILE A 57 6.01 -12.55 -4.82
N TYR A 58 6.09 -11.24 -5.11
CA TYR A 58 6.16 -10.75 -6.49
C TYR A 58 7.47 -11.13 -7.19
N GLN A 59 8.61 -11.09 -6.50
CA GLN A 59 9.89 -11.54 -7.05
C GLN A 59 9.86 -13.02 -7.41
N THR A 60 9.27 -13.86 -6.55
CA THR A 60 9.13 -15.30 -6.82
C THR A 60 8.16 -15.57 -7.97
N LEU A 61 6.99 -14.91 -7.97
CA LEU A 61 5.92 -15.13 -8.93
C LEU A 61 6.35 -14.75 -10.37
N PHE A 62 7.07 -13.65 -10.52
CA PHE A 62 7.44 -13.10 -11.83
C PHE A 62 8.91 -13.33 -12.20
N ASN A 63 9.68 -14.04 -11.38
CA ASN A 63 11.13 -14.26 -11.58
C ASN A 63 11.89 -12.94 -11.80
N ILE A 64 11.63 -11.97 -10.95
CA ILE A 64 12.26 -10.63 -10.97
C ILE A 64 13.01 -10.37 -9.68
N ARG A 65 13.84 -9.33 -9.68
CA ARG A 65 14.57 -8.86 -8.51
C ARG A 65 14.42 -7.34 -8.35
N PHE A 66 14.10 -6.89 -7.14
CA PHE A 66 14.08 -5.48 -6.77
C PHE A 66 15.39 -5.08 -6.10
N ARG A 67 15.94 -3.95 -6.53
CA ARG A 67 17.14 -3.35 -5.94
C ARG A 67 16.84 -1.90 -5.58
N GLU A 68 16.93 -1.57 -4.30
CA GLU A 68 16.78 -0.20 -3.81
C GLU A 68 17.93 0.68 -4.30
N ILE A 69 17.59 1.87 -4.77
CA ILE A 69 18.57 2.90 -5.15
C ILE A 69 18.87 3.76 -3.93
N LYS A 70 20.12 3.80 -3.54
CA LYS A 70 20.59 4.70 -2.48
C LYS A 70 20.70 6.12 -3.02
N HIS A 71 20.16 7.09 -2.26
CA HIS A 71 20.14 8.51 -2.62
C HIS A 71 19.50 8.79 -4.00
N PRO A 72 18.25 8.35 -4.21
CA PRO A 72 17.56 8.56 -5.48
C PRO A 72 17.21 10.04 -5.66
N SER A 73 17.11 10.48 -6.93
CA SER A 73 16.49 11.77 -7.25
C SER A 73 14.98 11.61 -7.22
N VAL A 74 14.34 12.09 -6.15
CA VAL A 74 12.91 11.94 -5.88
C VAL A 74 12.30 13.28 -5.45
N TRP A 75 10.98 13.38 -5.45
CA TRP A 75 10.23 14.60 -5.14
C TRP A 75 9.98 14.82 -3.63
N HIS A 76 10.31 13.84 -2.78
CA HIS A 76 10.20 13.94 -1.33
C HIS A 76 11.12 12.93 -0.65
N GLU A 77 11.65 13.25 0.54
CA GLU A 77 12.59 12.42 1.29
C GLU A 77 12.04 11.04 1.70
N ASP A 78 10.71 10.93 1.91
CA ASP A 78 10.06 9.66 2.25
C ASP A 78 9.87 8.73 1.03
N VAL A 79 10.19 9.17 -0.19
CA VAL A 79 9.97 8.37 -1.41
C VAL A 79 11.15 7.44 -1.64
N LEU A 80 10.85 6.14 -1.74
CA LEU A 80 11.83 5.12 -2.09
C LEU A 80 11.81 4.85 -3.59
N MET A 81 12.96 4.52 -4.16
CA MET A 81 13.10 4.14 -5.57
C MET A 81 13.77 2.79 -5.70
N TYR A 82 13.21 1.97 -6.58
CA TYR A 82 13.71 0.63 -6.88
C TYR A 82 13.93 0.41 -8.37
N GLU A 83 14.96 -0.36 -8.70
CA GLU A 83 15.16 -0.96 -10.01
C GLU A 83 14.60 -2.37 -10.02
N VAL A 84 14.02 -2.75 -11.16
CA VAL A 84 13.47 -4.08 -11.41
C VAL A 84 14.34 -4.78 -12.43
N PHE A 85 14.87 -5.94 -12.07
CA PHE A 85 15.72 -6.77 -12.92
C PHE A 85 15.04 -8.11 -13.21
N ASP A 86 15.26 -8.66 -14.38
CA ASP A 86 15.02 -10.08 -14.64
C ASP A 86 15.99 -10.90 -13.79
N ALA A 87 15.48 -11.86 -13.00
CA ALA A 87 16.31 -12.61 -12.07
C ALA A 87 17.25 -13.61 -12.75
N SER A 88 16.97 -14.01 -14.01
CA SER A 88 17.77 -14.96 -14.77
C SER A 88 18.86 -14.28 -15.59
N THR A 89 18.55 -13.13 -16.20
CA THR A 89 19.46 -12.44 -17.13
C THR A 89 20.18 -11.25 -16.51
N GLU A 90 19.76 -10.79 -15.31
CA GLU A 90 20.20 -9.54 -14.66
C GLU A 90 19.92 -8.29 -15.52
N GLU A 91 19.07 -8.39 -16.53
CA GLU A 91 18.70 -7.26 -17.36
C GLU A 91 17.77 -6.31 -16.58
N LEU A 92 18.06 -5.02 -16.62
CA LEU A 92 17.16 -3.98 -16.07
C LEU A 92 15.87 -3.94 -16.91
N ILE A 93 14.74 -4.20 -16.29
CA ILE A 93 13.40 -4.15 -16.91
C ILE A 93 12.81 -2.74 -16.82
N GLY A 94 12.83 -2.15 -15.61
CA GLY A 94 12.23 -0.86 -15.35
C GLY A 94 12.53 -0.35 -13.95
N ARG A 95 11.76 0.63 -13.50
CA ARG A 95 11.90 1.25 -12.18
C ARG A 95 10.55 1.51 -11.55
N PHE A 96 10.54 1.61 -10.21
CA PHE A 96 9.35 2.09 -9.52
C PHE A 96 9.70 2.94 -8.31
N TYR A 97 8.71 3.75 -7.91
CA TYR A 97 8.76 4.60 -6.73
C TYR A 97 7.69 4.18 -5.74
N LEU A 98 8.00 4.22 -4.46
CA LEU A 98 7.06 4.03 -3.36
C LEU A 98 6.91 5.33 -2.58
N ASP A 99 5.77 5.97 -2.71
CA ASP A 99 5.36 7.18 -1.99
C ASP A 99 4.24 6.81 -1.02
N MET A 100 4.58 6.31 0.15
CA MET A 100 3.70 5.52 1.00
C MET A 100 3.03 6.31 2.12
N PHE A 101 3.57 7.47 2.52
CA PHE A 101 3.12 8.18 3.70
C PHE A 101 2.40 9.49 3.37
N PRO A 102 1.41 9.90 4.21
CA PRO A 102 0.67 11.14 3.99
C PRO A 102 1.54 12.37 4.26
N ARG A 103 1.27 13.46 3.56
CA ARG A 103 1.81 14.80 3.80
C ARG A 103 0.91 15.87 3.20
N ALA A 104 1.16 17.13 3.52
CA ALA A 104 0.40 18.25 2.96
C ALA A 104 0.46 18.25 1.42
N ASN A 105 -0.67 18.53 0.79
CA ASN A 105 -0.86 18.62 -0.67
C ASN A 105 -0.57 17.32 -1.46
N LYS A 106 -0.48 16.17 -0.78
CA LYS A 106 -0.37 14.87 -1.44
C LYS A 106 -1.74 14.36 -1.87
N TYR A 107 -1.78 13.58 -2.96
CA TYR A 107 -2.96 12.83 -3.39
C TYR A 107 -3.47 11.92 -2.27
N GLY A 108 -4.76 12.04 -1.92
CA GLY A 108 -5.33 11.42 -0.71
C GLY A 108 -5.74 9.95 -0.83
N HIS A 109 -5.71 9.37 -2.04
CA HIS A 109 -6.06 7.97 -2.27
C HIS A 109 -4.83 7.12 -2.61
N ALA A 110 -5.00 5.79 -2.63
CA ALA A 110 -4.00 4.89 -3.19
C ALA A 110 -4.17 4.81 -4.71
N ALA A 111 -3.05 4.80 -5.44
CA ALA A 111 -3.04 4.58 -6.89
C ALA A 111 -1.64 4.30 -7.42
N ALA A 112 -1.56 3.57 -8.54
CA ALA A 112 -0.34 3.42 -9.33
C ALA A 112 -0.38 4.38 -10.54
N PHE A 113 0.68 5.17 -10.72
CA PHE A 113 0.81 6.16 -11.79
C PHE A 113 1.99 5.85 -12.69
N SER A 114 1.76 5.81 -14.02
CA SER A 114 2.85 5.73 -14.98
C SER A 114 3.63 7.05 -15.02
N VAL A 115 4.91 7.01 -14.62
CA VAL A 115 5.84 8.14 -14.74
C VAL A 115 6.46 8.17 -16.14
N THR A 116 6.85 6.98 -16.62
CA THR A 116 7.39 6.78 -17.96
C THR A 116 6.83 5.48 -18.51
N ILE A 117 6.30 5.52 -19.73
CA ILE A 117 5.79 4.32 -20.42
C ILE A 117 6.93 3.65 -21.18
N GLY A 118 6.99 2.31 -21.12
CA GLY A 118 7.89 1.50 -21.94
C GLY A 118 7.52 1.67 -23.42
N LYS A 119 8.50 2.04 -24.28
CA LYS A 119 8.28 2.19 -25.72
C LYS A 119 9.59 2.19 -26.49
N MET A 120 9.52 1.81 -27.77
CA MET A 120 10.62 2.03 -28.70
C MET A 120 10.76 3.50 -29.07
N THR A 121 11.99 4.00 -29.04
CA THR A 121 12.36 5.37 -29.45
C THR A 121 13.48 5.30 -30.47
N SER A 122 13.83 6.43 -31.08
CA SER A 122 15.01 6.54 -31.97
C SER A 122 16.33 6.15 -31.28
N ASN A 123 16.39 6.24 -29.93
CA ASN A 123 17.58 5.94 -29.14
C ASN A 123 17.52 4.56 -28.46
N GLY A 124 16.61 3.67 -28.88
CA GLY A 124 16.39 2.35 -28.29
C GLY A 124 15.15 2.29 -27.41
N TYR A 125 15.02 1.21 -26.65
CA TYR A 125 13.86 0.99 -25.79
C TYR A 125 13.95 1.83 -24.51
N GLN A 126 12.95 2.74 -24.36
CA GLN A 126 12.73 3.48 -23.13
C GLN A 126 12.12 2.56 -22.08
N LYS A 127 12.80 2.38 -20.97
CA LYS A 127 12.31 1.52 -19.88
C LYS A 127 11.18 2.20 -19.10
N PRO A 128 10.15 1.45 -18.66
CA PRO A 128 9.04 2.01 -17.89
C PRO A 128 9.47 2.41 -16.48
N ALA A 129 8.74 3.39 -15.93
CA ALA A 129 8.80 3.77 -14.53
C ALA A 129 7.39 4.04 -14.01
N THR A 130 7.04 3.49 -12.85
CA THR A 130 5.72 3.63 -12.23
C THR A 130 5.88 4.10 -10.79
N ALA A 131 5.01 4.99 -10.33
CA ALA A 131 4.96 5.42 -8.94
C ALA A 131 3.72 4.83 -8.26
N LEU A 132 3.92 4.20 -7.12
CA LEU A 132 2.85 3.79 -6.20
C LEU A 132 2.70 4.86 -5.13
N VAL A 133 1.52 5.42 -5.04
CA VAL A 133 1.15 6.43 -4.03
C VAL A 133 0.14 5.81 -3.08
N CYS A 134 0.42 5.87 -1.77
CA CYS A 134 -0.49 5.45 -0.69
C CYS A 134 -0.48 6.51 0.42
N ASN A 135 -1.30 6.30 1.45
CA ASN A 135 -1.36 7.18 2.62
C ASN A 135 -1.45 6.35 3.90
N PHE A 136 -0.48 5.45 4.09
CA PHE A 136 -0.39 4.59 5.27
C PHE A 136 0.04 5.39 6.50
N PRO A 137 -0.28 4.95 7.72
CA PRO A 137 0.18 5.61 8.93
C PRO A 137 1.70 5.79 8.90
N LYS A 138 2.18 7.04 9.07
CA LYS A 138 3.64 7.29 9.12
C LYS A 138 4.18 6.78 10.46
N PRO A 139 5.34 6.09 10.48
CA PRO A 139 5.96 5.68 11.73
C PRO A 139 6.37 6.92 12.55
N SER A 140 6.38 6.79 13.85
CA SER A 140 6.90 7.79 14.78
C SER A 140 8.07 7.20 15.58
N ASP A 141 8.72 8.03 16.39
CA ASP A 141 9.79 7.57 17.28
C ASP A 141 9.29 6.56 18.34
N LEU A 142 7.97 6.55 18.60
CA LEU A 142 7.36 5.71 19.63
C LEU A 142 6.64 4.49 19.06
N GLU A 143 6.18 4.56 17.82
CA GLU A 143 5.34 3.51 17.22
C GLU A 143 5.73 3.25 15.77
N PRO A 144 5.85 1.97 15.37
CA PRO A 144 6.05 1.59 13.97
C PRO A 144 4.79 1.88 13.15
N SER A 145 4.94 1.94 11.84
CA SER A 145 3.79 2.00 10.92
C SER A 145 3.07 0.65 10.93
N LEU A 146 1.89 0.59 11.53
CA LEU A 146 1.04 -0.59 11.56
C LEU A 146 -0.11 -0.44 10.55
N LEU A 147 -0.23 -1.40 9.64
CA LEU A 147 -1.25 -1.40 8.60
C LEU A 147 -2.52 -2.10 9.09
N SER A 148 -3.70 -1.59 8.73
CA SER A 148 -4.92 -2.37 8.83
C SER A 148 -4.93 -3.48 7.77
N HIS A 149 -5.81 -4.47 7.92
CA HIS A 149 -6.02 -5.49 6.88
C HIS A 149 -6.35 -4.85 5.53
N ASP A 150 -7.25 -3.86 5.50
CA ASP A 150 -7.63 -3.14 4.29
C ASP A 150 -6.45 -2.38 3.66
N ASN A 151 -5.53 -1.84 4.48
CA ASN A 151 -4.30 -1.23 3.98
C ASN A 151 -3.40 -2.28 3.30
N VAL A 152 -3.32 -3.49 3.84
CA VAL A 152 -2.55 -4.58 3.23
C VAL A 152 -3.18 -4.99 1.91
N GLU A 153 -4.50 -5.20 1.84
CA GLU A 153 -5.22 -5.49 0.59
C GLU A 153 -4.98 -4.40 -0.46
N THR A 154 -5.15 -3.14 -0.08
CA THR A 154 -4.89 -1.98 -0.95
C THR A 154 -3.45 -1.98 -1.45
N TYR A 155 -2.47 -2.23 -0.58
CA TYR A 155 -1.06 -2.27 -0.97
C TYR A 155 -0.80 -3.36 -2.01
N PHE A 156 -1.29 -4.57 -1.80
CA PHE A 156 -1.16 -5.67 -2.77
C PHE A 156 -1.86 -5.37 -4.09
N HIS A 157 -3.06 -4.80 -4.04
CA HIS A 157 -3.83 -4.42 -5.22
C HIS A 157 -3.08 -3.39 -6.09
N GLU A 158 -2.70 -2.28 -5.48
CA GLU A 158 -2.00 -1.20 -6.20
C GLU A 158 -0.60 -1.60 -6.66
N PHE A 159 0.08 -2.46 -5.88
CA PHE A 159 1.36 -3.01 -6.31
C PHE A 159 1.22 -3.94 -7.51
N GLY A 160 0.09 -4.63 -7.64
CA GLY A 160 -0.27 -5.37 -8.85
C GLY A 160 -0.32 -4.49 -10.10
N HIS A 161 -0.97 -3.32 -10.00
CA HIS A 161 -0.98 -2.33 -11.09
C HIS A 161 0.42 -1.78 -11.39
N LEU A 162 1.22 -1.50 -10.36
CA LEU A 162 2.61 -1.07 -10.51
C LEU A 162 3.42 -2.12 -11.30
N VAL A 163 3.39 -3.37 -10.88
CA VAL A 163 4.14 -4.45 -11.53
C VAL A 163 3.66 -4.67 -12.97
N HIS A 164 2.35 -4.60 -13.21
CA HIS A 164 1.80 -4.63 -14.56
C HIS A 164 2.39 -3.52 -15.44
N GLY A 165 2.42 -2.28 -14.94
CA GLY A 165 2.98 -1.14 -15.67
C GLY A 165 4.49 -1.25 -15.94
N VAL A 166 5.24 -1.93 -15.07
CA VAL A 166 6.70 -2.13 -15.24
C VAL A 166 7.03 -3.31 -16.12
N LEU A 167 6.25 -4.40 -16.07
CA LEU A 167 6.54 -5.63 -16.84
C LEU A 167 5.91 -5.66 -18.23
N THR A 168 4.93 -4.81 -18.52
CA THR A 168 4.32 -4.71 -19.86
C THR A 168 5.31 -4.12 -20.87
N LYS A 169 5.45 -4.81 -22.03
CA LYS A 169 6.32 -4.40 -23.15
C LYS A 169 5.49 -3.83 -24.30
#